data_ad25457e08dfaf02c012aff589ffbb24
#
_entry.id   ad25457e08dfaf02c012aff589ffbb24
#
_cell.length_a   1.000
_cell.length_b   1.000
_cell.length_c   1.000
_cell.angle_alpha   90.00
_cell.angle_beta   90.00
_cell.angle_gamma   90.00
#
_symmetry.space_group_name_H-M   'P 1'
#
loop_
_entity.id
_entity.type
_entity.pdbx_description
1 polymer ?
#
loop_
_entity_poly.entity_id
_entity_poly.type
_entity_poly.pdbx_seq_one_letter_code
_entity_poly.pdbx_strand_id
1 'polypeptide(L)'
;EGAGVNGATRQYVAFMSIKSWDSPGRWTTNYSAISYSDDNGQNWTVVPKSSVRAPAYGRSTVSYQSGQQNFQMVSFVKPPEGSADAAAGYVYAYGTPSGRNGTVYVSRVNEAQILDVSKYQYWDGKKWVSNSPSSAKPVLPGTTTSSFFGLFKKTTYPSAGELSVQYNTYLNKYVMLSTDGNNNVVMRTADSPQGTWSPATTLVTSGQYPGLYAPMIHPWSGTDLLKKTDGSAEDPQYLYWNMSLWGDYNVALMKTDLSLV
;
A
#
# COMPACT_ATOMS: atom_id res chain seq x y z
N GLU A 1 7.36 -11.54 -2.77
CA GLU A 1 7.48 -12.98 -3.02
C GLU A 1 6.68 -13.76 -2.00
N GLY A 2 6.09 -14.86 -2.39
CA GLY A 2 5.29 -15.72 -1.56
C GLY A 2 5.65 -17.19 -1.71
N ALA A 3 5.10 -18.04 -0.84
CA ALA A 3 5.19 -19.48 -1.02
C ALA A 3 4.44 -19.86 -2.30
N GLY A 4 5.17 -20.35 -3.27
CA GLY A 4 4.61 -20.90 -4.49
C GLY A 4 4.00 -22.28 -4.27
N VAL A 5 3.32 -22.78 -5.28
CA VAL A 5 2.89 -24.17 -5.32
C VAL A 5 4.13 -25.07 -5.42
N ASN A 6 4.15 -26.16 -4.65
CA ASN A 6 5.25 -27.12 -4.62
C ASN A 6 6.61 -26.57 -4.13
N GLY A 7 6.62 -25.58 -3.23
CA GLY A 7 7.85 -25.03 -2.64
C GLY A 7 8.65 -24.09 -3.54
N ALA A 8 8.15 -23.77 -4.72
CA ALA A 8 8.73 -22.73 -5.56
C ALA A 8 8.38 -21.34 -5.02
N THR A 9 9.26 -20.37 -5.23
CA THR A 9 8.98 -18.97 -4.94
C THR A 9 8.04 -18.40 -6.01
N ARG A 10 6.92 -17.83 -5.60
CA ARG A 10 5.95 -17.18 -6.49
C ARG A 10 5.99 -15.68 -6.30
N GLN A 11 6.05 -14.95 -7.40
CA GLN A 11 5.93 -13.50 -7.42
C GLN A 11 4.49 -13.10 -7.71
N TYR A 12 4.03 -12.02 -7.06
CA TYR A 12 2.69 -11.48 -7.25
C TYR A 12 2.77 -10.02 -7.66
N VAL A 13 1.93 -9.63 -8.62
CA VAL A 13 1.74 -8.24 -9.05
C VAL A 13 0.28 -7.87 -8.91
N ALA A 14 -0.02 -6.92 -8.03
CA ALA A 14 -1.31 -6.26 -8.00
C ALA A 14 -1.33 -5.15 -9.05
N PHE A 15 -2.41 -5.07 -9.84
CA PHE A 15 -2.55 -4.07 -10.89
C PHE A 15 -3.99 -3.59 -11.02
N MET A 16 -4.15 -2.44 -11.68
CA MET A 16 -5.45 -1.88 -12.07
C MET A 16 -5.61 -1.91 -13.58
N SER A 17 -6.80 -2.27 -14.04
CA SER A 17 -7.24 -2.01 -15.40
C SER A 17 -7.89 -0.62 -15.44
N ILE A 18 -7.27 0.33 -16.13
CA ILE A 18 -7.78 1.69 -16.21
C ILE A 18 -8.79 1.82 -17.35
N LYS A 19 -9.95 2.38 -17.03
CA LYS A 19 -11.02 2.70 -17.98
C LYS A 19 -10.79 4.04 -18.65
N SER A 20 -10.42 5.05 -17.88
CA SER A 20 -10.17 6.41 -18.38
C SER A 20 -9.18 7.13 -17.48
N TRP A 21 -8.33 7.95 -18.11
CA TRP A 21 -7.49 8.94 -17.47
C TRP A 21 -8.23 10.28 -17.53
N ASP A 22 -8.79 10.72 -16.41
CA ASP A 22 -9.68 11.89 -16.40
C ASP A 22 -8.90 13.20 -16.27
N SER A 23 -7.95 13.26 -15.33
CA SER A 23 -7.02 14.38 -15.11
C SER A 23 -5.87 13.90 -14.23
N PRO A 24 -4.77 14.68 -14.08
CA PRO A 24 -3.68 14.31 -13.19
C PRO A 24 -4.17 13.92 -11.78
N GLY A 25 -3.78 12.72 -11.33
CA GLY A 25 -4.21 12.14 -10.05
C GLY A 25 -5.66 11.65 -10.01
N ARG A 26 -6.37 11.65 -11.13
CA ARG A 26 -7.75 11.13 -11.24
C ARG A 26 -7.89 10.18 -12.41
N TRP A 27 -8.37 8.99 -12.12
CA TRP A 27 -8.68 7.97 -13.13
C TRP A 27 -9.81 7.08 -12.64
N THR A 28 -10.47 6.42 -13.59
CA THR A 28 -11.50 5.44 -13.32
C THR A 28 -10.97 4.05 -13.67
N THR A 29 -11.13 3.10 -12.76
CA THR A 29 -10.75 1.70 -12.97
C THR A 29 -11.91 0.86 -13.46
N ASN A 30 -11.63 -0.13 -14.30
CA ASN A 30 -12.55 -1.22 -14.60
C ASN A 30 -12.57 -2.25 -13.46
N TYR A 31 -11.37 -2.63 -13.00
CA TYR A 31 -11.15 -3.58 -11.90
C TYR A 31 -9.68 -3.50 -11.46
N SER A 32 -9.39 -4.06 -10.32
CA SER A 32 -8.02 -4.44 -9.93
C SER A 32 -7.94 -5.94 -9.70
N ALA A 33 -6.75 -6.48 -9.84
CA ALA A 33 -6.53 -7.91 -9.74
C ALA A 33 -5.07 -8.24 -9.41
N ILE A 34 -4.77 -9.52 -9.23
CA ILE A 34 -3.43 -10.01 -8.95
C ILE A 34 -3.03 -11.03 -10.00
N SER A 35 -1.94 -10.78 -10.70
CA SER A 35 -1.22 -11.78 -11.50
C SER A 35 -0.10 -12.40 -10.70
N TYR A 36 0.37 -13.57 -11.15
CA TYR A 36 1.52 -14.23 -10.54
C TYR A 36 2.47 -14.83 -11.57
N SER A 37 3.72 -14.99 -11.15
CA SER A 37 4.77 -15.66 -11.91
C SER A 37 5.45 -16.72 -11.03
N ASP A 38 5.73 -17.87 -11.61
CA ASP A 38 6.48 -18.96 -10.99
C ASP A 38 7.91 -19.13 -11.57
N ASP A 39 8.31 -18.19 -12.44
CA ASP A 39 9.60 -18.23 -13.19
C ASP A 39 10.34 -16.89 -13.15
N ASN A 40 10.37 -16.24 -11.99
CA ASN A 40 11.05 -14.95 -11.75
C ASN A 40 10.57 -13.81 -12.65
N GLY A 41 9.28 -13.76 -12.97
CA GLY A 41 8.69 -12.68 -13.74
C GLY A 41 8.86 -12.79 -15.25
N GLN A 42 9.39 -13.92 -15.76
CA GLN A 42 9.52 -14.13 -17.21
C GLN A 42 8.18 -14.38 -17.87
N ASN A 43 7.29 -15.12 -17.20
CA ASN A 43 5.93 -15.33 -17.65
C ASN A 43 4.95 -15.01 -16.52
N TRP A 44 3.84 -14.37 -16.88
CA TRP A 44 2.78 -13.99 -15.93
C TRP A 44 1.49 -14.72 -16.29
N THR A 45 0.93 -15.39 -15.29
CA THR A 45 -0.33 -16.12 -15.47
C THR A 45 -1.50 -15.14 -15.46
N VAL A 46 -2.42 -15.36 -16.40
CA VAL A 46 -3.68 -14.63 -16.45
C VAL A 46 -4.46 -14.83 -15.16
N VAL A 47 -4.96 -13.74 -14.64
CA VAL A 47 -5.59 -13.57 -13.35
C VAL A 47 -6.71 -14.56 -13.08
N PRO A 48 -6.69 -15.30 -11.97
CA PRO A 48 -7.84 -16.03 -11.52
C PRO A 48 -8.98 -15.08 -11.15
N LYS A 49 -10.21 -15.41 -11.53
CA LYS A 49 -11.40 -14.58 -11.22
C LYS A 49 -11.55 -14.28 -9.73
N SER A 50 -11.09 -15.18 -8.87
CA SER A 50 -11.09 -15.04 -7.41
C SER A 50 -10.24 -13.87 -6.91
N SER A 51 -9.25 -13.40 -7.68
CA SER A 51 -8.39 -12.27 -7.31
C SER A 51 -8.92 -10.90 -7.74
N VAL A 52 -10.02 -10.87 -8.50
CA VAL A 52 -10.54 -9.64 -9.12
C VAL A 52 -11.35 -8.83 -8.13
N ARG A 53 -11.01 -7.54 -8.01
CA ARG A 53 -11.79 -6.51 -7.34
C ARG A 53 -12.29 -5.51 -8.38
N ALA A 54 -13.60 -5.27 -8.42
CA ALA A 54 -14.22 -4.34 -9.35
C ALA A 54 -14.82 -3.15 -8.61
N PRO A 55 -14.70 -1.91 -9.14
CA PRO A 55 -15.39 -0.76 -8.59
C PRO A 55 -16.89 -0.84 -8.80
N ALA A 56 -17.68 -0.10 -7.98
CA ALA A 56 -19.15 -0.14 -8.01
C ALA A 56 -19.78 0.20 -9.38
N TYR A 57 -19.06 0.93 -10.22
CA TYR A 57 -19.52 1.36 -11.55
C TYR A 57 -18.66 0.81 -12.69
N GLY A 58 -17.81 -0.19 -12.40
CA GLY A 58 -17.00 -0.83 -13.42
C GLY A 58 -17.83 -1.64 -14.42
N ARG A 59 -17.29 -1.81 -15.63
CA ARG A 59 -17.90 -2.68 -16.66
C ARG A 59 -17.58 -4.16 -16.46
N SER A 60 -17.12 -4.54 -15.27
CA SER A 60 -16.81 -5.94 -14.98
C SER A 60 -18.08 -6.79 -15.02
N THR A 61 -18.00 -7.92 -15.69
CA THR A 61 -19.01 -8.98 -15.62
C THR A 61 -18.87 -9.83 -14.35
N VAL A 62 -17.85 -9.56 -13.53
CA VAL A 62 -17.59 -10.27 -12.28
C VAL A 62 -18.41 -9.62 -11.18
N SER A 63 -19.13 -10.44 -10.42
CA SER A 63 -19.80 -9.98 -9.20
C SER A 63 -18.74 -9.47 -8.19
N TYR A 64 -18.96 -8.33 -7.60
CA TYR A 64 -18.09 -7.73 -6.59
C TYR A 64 -18.86 -7.40 -5.33
N GLN A 65 -18.15 -7.33 -4.22
CA GLN A 65 -18.69 -6.88 -2.94
C GLN A 65 -18.50 -5.37 -2.78
N SER A 66 -19.47 -4.71 -2.14
CA SER A 66 -19.35 -3.32 -1.72
C SER A 66 -18.13 -3.14 -0.80
N GLY A 67 -17.34 -2.09 -1.02
CA GLY A 67 -16.10 -1.82 -0.28
C GLY A 67 -14.83 -2.24 -1.04
N GLN A 68 -14.91 -3.10 -2.06
CA GLN A 68 -13.74 -3.47 -2.87
C GLN A 68 -13.14 -2.27 -3.63
N GLN A 69 -13.92 -1.21 -3.86
CA GLN A 69 -13.42 0.04 -4.44
C GLN A 69 -12.34 0.72 -3.57
N ASN A 70 -12.25 0.40 -2.29
CA ASN A 70 -11.23 0.92 -1.39
C ASN A 70 -9.87 0.22 -1.53
N PHE A 71 -9.80 -0.82 -2.35
CA PHE A 71 -8.63 -1.65 -2.57
C PHE A 71 -8.27 -1.74 -4.05
N GLN A 72 -8.41 -0.65 -4.78
CA GLN A 72 -8.10 -0.60 -6.22
C GLN A 72 -6.60 -0.50 -6.48
N MET A 73 -5.90 0.36 -5.73
CA MET A 73 -4.44 0.33 -5.63
C MET A 73 -4.07 -0.43 -4.37
N VAL A 74 -3.16 -1.38 -4.47
CA VAL A 74 -2.78 -2.24 -3.35
C VAL A 74 -1.27 -2.30 -3.22
N SER A 75 -0.78 -2.10 -1.98
CA SER A 75 0.61 -2.36 -1.58
C SER A 75 0.63 -3.48 -0.56
N PHE A 76 1.40 -4.53 -0.85
CA PHE A 76 1.58 -5.66 0.07
C PHE A 76 2.77 -5.42 0.99
N VAL A 77 2.63 -5.89 2.24
CA VAL A 77 3.73 -5.94 3.20
C VAL A 77 3.63 -7.21 4.04
N LYS A 78 4.77 -7.87 4.23
CA LYS A 78 4.88 -8.97 5.19
C LYS A 78 5.09 -8.41 6.60
N PRO A 79 4.51 -9.04 7.63
CA PRO A 79 4.83 -8.72 9.01
C PRO A 79 6.31 -9.03 9.30
N PRO A 80 6.90 -8.40 10.34
CA PRO A 80 8.27 -8.69 10.71
C PRO A 80 8.45 -10.15 11.10
N GLU A 81 9.59 -10.70 10.72
CA GLU A 81 9.97 -12.06 11.05
C GLU A 81 9.92 -12.29 12.57
N GLY A 82 9.47 -13.45 12.99
CA GLY A 82 9.28 -13.80 14.41
C GLY A 82 8.00 -13.27 15.04
N SER A 83 7.22 -12.44 14.36
CA SER A 83 5.90 -12.00 14.86
C SER A 83 4.85 -13.10 14.77
N ALA A 84 3.80 -13.01 15.60
CA ALA A 84 2.67 -13.96 15.56
C ALA A 84 1.97 -13.97 14.18
N ASP A 85 1.84 -12.84 13.53
CA ASP A 85 1.21 -12.75 12.21
C ASP A 85 2.10 -13.34 11.11
N ALA A 86 3.43 -13.23 11.22
CA ALA A 86 4.36 -13.94 10.34
C ALA A 86 4.27 -15.46 10.52
N ALA A 87 4.24 -15.92 11.78
CA ALA A 87 4.07 -17.34 12.10
C ALA A 87 2.73 -17.90 11.60
N ALA A 88 1.68 -17.08 11.58
CA ALA A 88 0.37 -17.43 11.02
C ALA A 88 0.32 -17.32 9.48
N GLY A 89 1.40 -16.87 8.83
CA GLY A 89 1.50 -16.73 7.38
C GLY A 89 0.68 -15.57 6.81
N TYR A 90 0.40 -14.53 7.58
CA TYR A 90 -0.34 -13.38 7.09
C TYR A 90 0.51 -12.45 6.22
N VAL A 91 -0.14 -11.86 5.22
CA VAL A 91 0.33 -10.71 4.44
C VAL A 91 -0.70 -9.62 4.57
N TYR A 92 -0.26 -8.39 4.79
CA TYR A 92 -1.12 -7.21 4.80
C TYR A 92 -1.22 -6.61 3.41
N ALA A 93 -2.38 -6.07 3.08
CA ALA A 93 -2.66 -5.36 1.83
C ALA A 93 -3.25 -3.99 2.18
N TYR A 94 -2.46 -2.95 1.99
CA TYR A 94 -2.92 -1.56 2.12
C TYR A 94 -3.57 -1.16 0.82
N GLY A 95 -4.78 -0.64 0.90
CA GLY A 95 -5.59 -0.28 -0.25
C GLY A 95 -6.00 1.18 -0.26
N THR A 96 -6.08 1.76 -1.45
CA THR A 96 -6.72 3.05 -1.69
C THR A 96 -7.72 2.93 -2.83
N PRO A 97 -8.73 3.81 -2.91
CA PRO A 97 -9.57 3.95 -4.10
C PRO A 97 -8.75 4.35 -5.34
N SER A 98 -9.35 4.23 -6.52
CA SER A 98 -8.74 4.75 -7.75
C SER A 98 -8.50 6.25 -7.67
N GLY A 99 -7.36 6.71 -8.21
CA GLY A 99 -6.91 8.09 -8.11
C GLY A 99 -6.16 8.38 -6.81
N ARG A 100 -5.75 9.66 -6.64
CA ARG A 100 -4.93 10.13 -5.49
C ARG A 100 -5.74 10.89 -4.44
N ASN A 101 -7.08 10.80 -4.48
CA ASN A 101 -7.97 11.56 -3.60
C ASN A 101 -8.59 10.72 -2.47
N GLY A 102 -8.29 9.43 -2.45
CA GLY A 102 -8.78 8.51 -1.43
C GLY A 102 -7.85 8.39 -0.23
N THR A 103 -8.37 7.84 0.85
CA THR A 103 -7.57 7.51 2.03
C THR A 103 -7.15 6.04 2.05
N VAL A 104 -6.39 5.64 3.06
CA VAL A 104 -5.80 4.30 3.16
C VAL A 104 -6.66 3.39 4.04
N TYR A 105 -6.84 2.16 3.57
CA TYR A 105 -7.48 1.05 4.28
C TYR A 105 -6.49 -0.11 4.39
N VAL A 106 -6.73 -1.05 5.30
CA VAL A 106 -5.91 -2.25 5.42
C VAL A 106 -6.76 -3.50 5.47
N SER A 107 -6.29 -4.52 4.78
CA SER A 107 -6.76 -5.89 4.85
C SER A 107 -5.58 -6.83 5.07
N ARG A 108 -5.87 -8.08 5.45
CA ARG A 108 -4.84 -9.13 5.53
C ARG A 108 -5.38 -10.44 4.99
N VAL A 109 -4.49 -11.30 4.57
CA VAL A 109 -4.83 -12.62 4.07
C VAL A 109 -3.68 -13.60 4.38
N ASN A 110 -3.97 -14.88 4.53
CA ASN A 110 -2.91 -15.88 4.54
C ASN A 110 -2.24 -15.92 3.16
N GLU A 111 -0.92 -15.94 3.11
CA GLU A 111 -0.12 -15.89 1.89
C GLU A 111 -0.54 -16.95 0.85
N ALA A 112 -0.87 -18.16 1.30
CA ALA A 112 -1.34 -19.24 0.42
C ALA A 112 -2.71 -18.92 -0.25
N GLN A 113 -3.44 -17.93 0.24
CA GLN A 113 -4.78 -17.55 -0.22
C GLN A 113 -4.83 -16.15 -0.87
N ILE A 114 -3.66 -15.56 -1.16
CA ILE A 114 -3.55 -14.17 -1.67
C ILE A 114 -4.36 -13.93 -2.96
N LEU A 115 -4.55 -14.97 -3.77
CA LEU A 115 -5.32 -14.92 -5.02
C LEU A 115 -6.83 -15.07 -4.84
N ASP A 116 -7.33 -15.16 -3.61
CA ASP A 116 -8.76 -15.28 -3.33
C ASP A 116 -9.24 -14.13 -2.43
N VAL A 117 -9.88 -13.12 -3.03
CA VAL A 117 -10.37 -11.94 -2.31
C VAL A 117 -11.41 -12.27 -1.24
N SER A 118 -12.08 -13.42 -1.34
CA SER A 118 -13.06 -13.89 -0.33
C SER A 118 -12.39 -14.34 0.98
N LYS A 119 -11.09 -14.60 0.96
CA LYS A 119 -10.29 -15.02 2.12
C LYS A 119 -9.68 -13.86 2.90
N TYR A 120 -9.80 -12.66 2.40
CA TYR A 120 -9.27 -11.48 3.06
C TYR A 120 -10.10 -11.11 4.29
N GLN A 121 -9.39 -10.62 5.30
CA GLN A 121 -9.96 -9.99 6.49
C GLN A 121 -9.70 -8.48 6.40
N TYR A 122 -10.69 -7.69 6.75
CA TYR A 122 -10.69 -6.23 6.65
C TYR A 122 -10.77 -5.62 8.03
N TRP A 123 -9.97 -4.56 8.27
CA TRP A 123 -9.94 -3.88 9.56
C TRP A 123 -11.12 -2.91 9.70
N ASP A 124 -12.01 -3.17 10.66
CA ASP A 124 -13.21 -2.34 10.88
C ASP A 124 -13.00 -1.20 11.89
N GLY A 125 -11.75 -0.97 12.33
CA GLY A 125 -11.38 -0.02 13.37
C GLY A 125 -11.28 -0.65 14.76
N LYS A 126 -11.67 -1.91 14.93
CA LYS A 126 -11.63 -2.63 16.20
C LYS A 126 -11.15 -4.08 16.06
N LYS A 127 -11.53 -4.75 14.98
CA LYS A 127 -11.22 -6.17 14.74
C LYS A 127 -11.10 -6.45 13.23
N TRP A 128 -10.52 -7.60 12.93
CA TRP A 128 -10.49 -8.15 11.59
C TRP A 128 -11.81 -8.85 11.26
N VAL A 129 -12.44 -8.46 10.15
CA VAL A 129 -13.74 -9.00 9.70
C VAL A 129 -13.53 -9.75 8.40
N SER A 130 -13.85 -11.04 8.39
CA SER A 130 -13.64 -11.90 7.22
C SER A 130 -14.63 -11.56 6.11
N ASN A 131 -14.10 -11.52 4.86
CA ASN A 131 -14.88 -11.37 3.64
C ASN A 131 -15.89 -10.20 3.65
N SER A 132 -15.52 -9.08 4.27
CA SER A 132 -16.40 -7.91 4.41
C SER A 132 -15.64 -6.60 4.09
N PRO A 133 -15.31 -6.34 2.82
CA PRO A 133 -14.57 -5.12 2.45
C PRO A 133 -15.31 -3.82 2.78
N SER A 134 -16.65 -3.85 2.83
CA SER A 134 -17.46 -2.69 3.23
C SER A 134 -17.33 -2.32 4.71
N SER A 135 -16.83 -3.24 5.55
CA SER A 135 -16.56 -2.97 6.96
C SER A 135 -15.26 -2.19 7.18
N ALA A 136 -14.37 -2.16 6.18
CA ALA A 136 -13.07 -1.53 6.31
C ALA A 136 -13.18 -0.06 6.70
N LYS A 137 -12.37 0.34 7.71
CA LYS A 137 -12.26 1.74 8.14
C LYS A 137 -10.90 2.30 7.76
N PRO A 138 -10.82 3.62 7.47
CA PRO A 138 -9.56 4.29 7.25
C PRO A 138 -8.58 4.07 8.39
N VAL A 139 -7.30 3.86 8.06
CA VAL A 139 -6.23 3.69 9.05
C VAL A 139 -5.44 4.96 9.31
N LEU A 140 -5.51 5.95 8.42
CA LEU A 140 -4.90 7.26 8.65
C LEU A 140 -5.72 8.08 9.63
N PRO A 141 -5.07 8.93 10.47
CA PRO A 141 -5.76 9.77 11.43
C PRO A 141 -6.67 10.78 10.74
N GLY A 142 -7.95 10.75 11.08
CA GLY A 142 -8.95 11.69 10.57
C GLY A 142 -9.09 12.93 11.44
N THR A 143 -9.47 14.05 10.82
CA THR A 143 -9.84 15.29 11.51
C THR A 143 -11.34 15.39 11.59
N THR A 144 -11.88 15.49 12.80
CA THR A 144 -13.32 15.67 13.01
C THR A 144 -13.65 17.14 13.26
N THR A 145 -14.50 17.69 12.42
CA THR A 145 -15.08 19.02 12.60
C THR A 145 -16.52 18.91 13.05
N SER A 146 -16.94 19.83 13.93
CA SER A 146 -18.31 19.94 14.39
C SER A 146 -18.91 21.26 13.92
N SER A 147 -20.12 21.24 13.41
CA SER A 147 -20.86 22.42 13.01
C SER A 147 -22.22 22.49 13.69
N PHE A 148 -22.79 23.68 13.76
CA PHE A 148 -24.10 23.94 14.31
C PHE A 148 -24.26 23.37 15.75
N PHE A 149 -23.56 23.99 16.72
CA PHE A 149 -23.58 23.59 18.13
C PHE A 149 -23.28 22.11 18.40
N GLY A 150 -22.45 21.47 17.56
CA GLY A 150 -22.06 20.08 17.73
C GLY A 150 -23.05 19.04 17.20
N LEU A 151 -24.15 19.46 16.60
CA LEU A 151 -25.17 18.56 16.06
C LEU A 151 -24.71 17.77 14.83
N PHE A 152 -23.78 18.35 14.03
CA PHE A 152 -23.22 17.68 12.86
C PHE A 152 -21.72 17.50 13.04
N LYS A 153 -21.28 16.25 13.03
CA LYS A 153 -19.86 15.87 13.05
C LYS A 153 -19.48 15.30 11.70
N LYS A 154 -18.40 15.83 11.10
CA LYS A 154 -17.83 15.31 9.86
C LYS A 154 -16.37 14.96 10.11
N THR A 155 -16.00 13.70 9.87
CA THR A 155 -14.60 13.27 9.87
C THR A 155 -14.10 13.22 8.44
N THR A 156 -12.99 13.90 8.20
CA THR A 156 -12.24 13.86 6.94
C THR A 156 -10.91 13.17 7.18
N TYR A 157 -10.47 12.40 6.20
CA TYR A 157 -9.22 11.66 6.27
C TYR A 157 -8.23 12.21 5.23
N PRO A 158 -6.92 12.17 5.52
CA PRO A 158 -5.91 12.52 4.54
C PRO A 158 -6.03 11.63 3.30
N SER A 159 -5.80 12.22 2.14
CA SER A 159 -5.64 11.45 0.91
C SER A 159 -4.24 10.86 0.82
N ALA A 160 -4.13 9.75 0.11
CA ALA A 160 -2.88 9.12 -0.25
C ALA A 160 -2.94 8.71 -1.72
N GLY A 161 -1.87 9.00 -2.46
CA GLY A 161 -1.64 8.47 -3.79
C GLY A 161 -1.03 7.08 -3.74
N GLU A 162 -0.14 6.79 -4.67
CA GLU A 162 0.64 5.56 -4.67
C GLU A 162 1.40 5.44 -3.35
N LEU A 163 1.32 4.29 -2.72
CA LEU A 163 1.92 4.08 -1.40
C LEU A 163 2.77 2.81 -1.34
N SER A 164 3.72 2.83 -0.43
CA SER A 164 4.58 1.70 -0.10
C SER A 164 4.70 1.59 1.41
N VAL A 165 4.65 0.37 1.93
CA VAL A 165 4.76 0.10 3.37
C VAL A 165 5.81 -0.96 3.62
N GLN A 166 6.61 -0.79 4.69
CA GLN A 166 7.58 -1.77 5.15
C GLN A 166 7.72 -1.68 6.68
N TYR A 167 8.03 -2.79 7.34
CA TYR A 167 8.50 -2.75 8.72
C TYR A 167 9.96 -2.32 8.74
N ASN A 168 10.29 -1.32 9.55
CA ASN A 168 11.66 -0.81 9.71
C ASN A 168 12.22 -1.24 11.07
N THR A 169 13.33 -1.94 11.07
CA THR A 169 13.95 -2.50 12.29
C THR A 169 14.63 -1.46 13.15
N TYR A 170 15.10 -0.33 12.58
CA TYR A 170 15.69 0.77 13.36
C TYR A 170 14.61 1.47 14.20
N LEU A 171 13.47 1.79 13.61
CA LEU A 171 12.34 2.43 14.30
C LEU A 171 11.51 1.44 15.13
N ASN A 172 11.64 0.12 14.87
CA ASN A 172 10.71 -0.94 15.34
C ASN A 172 9.24 -0.61 15.03
N LYS A 173 8.98 -0.06 13.84
CA LYS A 173 7.66 0.41 13.39
C LYS A 173 7.42 0.08 11.92
N TYR A 174 6.16 0.03 11.55
CA TYR A 174 5.78 0.11 10.14
C TYR A 174 6.01 1.54 9.65
N VAL A 175 6.60 1.68 8.48
CA VAL A 175 6.82 2.93 7.76
C VAL A 175 5.99 2.91 6.49
N MET A 176 5.23 3.97 6.25
CA MET A 176 4.47 4.18 5.03
C MET A 176 4.99 5.42 4.32
N LEU A 177 5.33 5.29 3.06
CA LEU A 177 5.52 6.41 2.13
C LEU A 177 4.31 6.51 1.22
N SER A 178 3.86 7.71 0.98
CA SER A 178 2.81 8.00 -0.02
C SER A 178 2.93 9.44 -0.53
N THR A 179 2.26 9.77 -1.62
CA THR A 179 1.99 11.18 -1.91
C THR A 179 0.79 11.66 -1.10
N ASP A 180 0.82 12.92 -0.67
CA ASP A 180 -0.31 13.61 -0.04
C ASP A 180 -1.20 14.33 -1.07
N GLY A 181 -2.22 15.05 -0.60
CA GLY A 181 -3.13 15.83 -1.46
C GLY A 181 -2.48 16.98 -2.23
N ASN A 182 -1.24 17.37 -1.88
CA ASN A 182 -0.43 18.37 -2.56
C ASN A 182 0.66 17.76 -3.43
N ASN A 183 0.63 16.45 -3.63
CA ASN A 183 1.66 15.66 -4.29
C ASN A 183 3.06 15.77 -3.64
N ASN A 184 3.14 15.98 -2.32
CA ASN A 184 4.40 15.85 -1.59
C ASN A 184 4.60 14.37 -1.21
N VAL A 185 5.85 13.93 -1.14
CA VAL A 185 6.16 12.63 -0.51
C VAL A 185 6.14 12.81 0.99
N VAL A 186 5.28 12.04 1.65
CA VAL A 186 5.13 12.05 3.11
C VAL A 186 5.41 10.68 3.68
N MET A 187 5.98 10.68 4.89
CA MET A 187 6.22 9.50 5.70
C MET A 187 5.28 9.48 6.90
N ARG A 188 4.82 8.29 7.26
CA ARG A 188 4.07 8.00 8.49
C ARG A 188 4.59 6.74 9.12
N THR A 189 4.44 6.61 10.44
CA THR A 189 4.83 5.42 11.18
C THR A 189 3.69 4.88 12.03
N ALA A 190 3.71 3.57 12.31
CA ALA A 190 2.77 2.93 13.22
C ALA A 190 3.40 1.72 13.92
N ASP A 191 2.97 1.44 15.14
CA ASP A 191 3.43 0.27 15.91
C ASP A 191 2.81 -1.04 15.40
N SER A 192 1.67 -0.95 14.74
CA SER A 192 0.95 -2.09 14.18
C SER A 192 0.42 -1.79 12.78
N PRO A 193 0.21 -2.81 11.92
CA PRO A 193 -0.22 -2.58 10.54
C PRO A 193 -1.59 -1.90 10.42
N GLN A 194 -2.50 -2.14 11.36
CA GLN A 194 -3.82 -1.50 11.36
C GLN A 194 -3.84 -0.10 12.01
N GLY A 195 -2.71 0.42 12.44
CA GLY A 195 -2.58 1.78 12.99
C GLY A 195 -2.44 1.79 14.51
N THR A 196 -2.38 2.92 15.26
CA THR A 196 -2.65 4.30 14.82
C THR A 196 -1.42 4.85 14.06
N TRP A 197 -1.63 5.30 12.82
CA TRP A 197 -0.57 5.93 12.06
C TRP A 197 -0.29 7.36 12.55
N SER A 198 0.97 7.75 12.55
CA SER A 198 1.42 9.10 12.96
C SER A 198 0.85 10.19 12.03
N PRO A 199 0.87 11.45 12.44
CA PRO A 199 0.81 12.57 11.51
C PRO A 199 1.85 12.41 10.38
N ALA A 200 1.63 13.07 9.25
CA ALA A 200 2.56 13.03 8.13
C ALA A 200 3.80 13.87 8.41
N THR A 201 4.99 13.32 8.15
CA THR A 201 6.24 14.07 8.00
C THR A 201 6.54 14.21 6.51
N THR A 202 6.69 15.44 6.01
CA THR A 202 7.04 15.67 4.60
C THR A 202 8.52 15.41 4.38
N LEU A 203 8.85 14.51 3.48
CA LEU A 203 10.24 14.20 3.10
C LEU A 203 10.69 15.04 1.91
N VAL A 204 9.82 15.18 0.91
CA VAL A 204 10.10 15.90 -0.33
C VAL A 204 8.84 16.61 -0.79
N THR A 205 8.96 17.85 -1.25
CA THR A 205 7.82 18.62 -1.76
C THR A 205 7.74 18.56 -3.28
N SER A 206 6.52 18.68 -3.81
CA SER A 206 6.28 18.83 -5.25
C SER A 206 6.89 20.12 -5.84
N GLY A 207 7.15 21.12 -5.00
CA GLY A 207 7.87 22.32 -5.41
C GLY A 207 9.37 22.09 -5.61
N GLN A 208 9.99 21.19 -4.84
CA GLN A 208 11.40 20.78 -5.02
C GLN A 208 11.58 19.90 -6.26
N TYR A 209 10.63 18.99 -6.50
CA TYR A 209 10.65 18.06 -7.62
C TYR A 209 9.29 18.09 -8.34
N PRO A 210 9.08 19.01 -9.29
CA PRO A 210 7.84 19.06 -10.05
C PRO A 210 7.58 17.76 -10.81
N GLY A 211 6.35 17.26 -10.73
CA GLY A 211 5.98 16.01 -11.39
C GLY A 211 6.39 14.73 -10.67
N LEU A 212 6.81 14.81 -9.39
CA LEU A 212 7.09 13.62 -8.57
C LEU A 212 5.82 12.77 -8.37
N TYR A 213 6.01 11.46 -8.32
CA TYR A 213 4.94 10.49 -8.03
C TYR A 213 5.53 9.13 -7.61
N ALA A 214 4.66 8.21 -7.17
CA ALA A 214 4.96 6.82 -6.86
C ALA A 214 6.20 6.63 -5.95
N PRO A 215 6.22 7.21 -4.73
CA PRO A 215 7.26 6.90 -3.77
C PRO A 215 7.16 5.43 -3.37
N MET A 216 8.28 4.70 -3.50
CA MET A 216 8.33 3.28 -3.19
C MET A 216 9.56 2.97 -2.33
N ILE A 217 9.35 2.43 -1.14
CA ILE A 217 10.44 1.95 -0.29
C ILE A 217 11.17 0.84 -1.05
N HIS A 218 12.50 0.97 -1.17
CA HIS A 218 13.29 -0.06 -1.81
C HIS A 218 13.19 -1.36 -1.01
N PRO A 219 12.86 -2.50 -1.63
CA PRO A 219 12.56 -3.73 -0.91
C PRO A 219 13.73 -4.26 -0.07
N TRP A 220 14.96 -3.88 -0.39
CA TRP A 220 16.15 -4.24 0.38
C TRP A 220 16.50 -3.21 1.47
N SER A 221 15.82 -2.06 1.52
CA SER A 221 16.07 -1.07 2.56
C SER A 221 15.80 -1.67 3.95
N GLY A 222 16.75 -1.51 4.87
CA GLY A 222 16.67 -2.07 6.21
C GLY A 222 16.79 -3.60 6.28
N THR A 223 17.28 -4.24 5.22
CA THR A 223 17.57 -5.67 5.19
C THR A 223 19.06 -5.93 4.97
N ASP A 224 19.51 -7.17 5.21
CA ASP A 224 20.88 -7.58 4.94
C ASP A 224 21.23 -7.70 3.45
N LEU A 225 20.25 -7.53 2.56
CA LEU A 225 20.46 -7.56 1.11
C LEU A 225 21.06 -6.27 0.56
N LEU A 226 20.78 -5.12 1.20
CA LEU A 226 21.39 -3.87 0.83
C LEU A 226 22.79 -3.77 1.46
N LYS A 227 23.81 -3.72 0.61
CA LYS A 227 25.21 -3.76 1.03
C LYS A 227 25.89 -2.41 0.78
N LYS A 228 26.81 -2.05 1.70
CA LYS A 228 27.81 -1.01 1.49
C LYS A 228 28.90 -1.48 0.53
N THR A 229 29.76 -0.58 0.11
CA THR A 229 30.88 -0.86 -0.78
C THR A 229 31.91 -1.82 -0.18
N ASP A 230 31.99 -1.89 1.15
CA ASP A 230 32.86 -2.84 1.87
C ASP A 230 32.22 -4.22 2.07
N GLY A 231 31.01 -4.45 1.56
CA GLY A 231 30.27 -5.71 1.66
C GLY A 231 29.47 -5.90 2.96
N SER A 232 29.59 -4.98 3.92
CA SER A 232 28.74 -4.99 5.13
C SER A 232 27.29 -4.60 4.79
N ALA A 233 26.33 -4.98 5.65
CA ALA A 233 24.94 -4.54 5.51
C ALA A 233 24.83 -3.02 5.66
N GLU A 234 23.94 -2.39 4.91
CA GLU A 234 23.62 -0.98 5.12
C GLU A 234 22.86 -0.81 6.45
N ASP A 235 23.05 0.34 7.09
CA ASP A 235 22.42 0.64 8.37
C ASP A 235 20.91 0.86 8.19
N PRO A 236 20.03 0.14 8.91
CA PRO A 236 18.58 0.33 8.83
C PRO A 236 18.10 1.72 9.29
N GLN A 237 18.95 2.55 9.92
CA GLN A 237 18.70 3.96 10.15
C GLN A 237 18.43 4.72 8.85
N TYR A 238 19.01 4.28 7.74
CA TYR A 238 18.82 4.92 6.44
C TYR A 238 17.73 4.21 5.64
N LEU A 239 16.65 4.93 5.39
CA LEU A 239 15.59 4.46 4.51
C LEU A 239 15.92 4.81 3.06
N TYR A 240 16.10 3.77 2.24
CA TYR A 240 16.24 3.92 0.80
C TYR A 240 14.89 3.72 0.11
N TRP A 241 14.57 4.62 -0.82
CA TRP A 241 13.30 4.59 -1.52
C TRP A 241 13.42 5.24 -2.90
N ASN A 242 12.54 4.87 -3.80
CA ASN A 242 12.51 5.38 -5.16
C ASN A 242 11.44 6.46 -5.29
N MET A 243 11.70 7.46 -6.12
CA MET A 243 10.77 8.50 -6.52
C MET A 243 10.80 8.62 -8.04
N SER A 244 9.64 8.58 -8.67
CA SER A 244 9.51 8.78 -10.11
C SER A 244 9.27 10.25 -10.43
N LEU A 245 9.78 10.70 -11.58
CA LEU A 245 9.59 12.05 -12.13
C LEU A 245 8.90 11.95 -13.48
N TRP A 246 7.68 12.44 -13.56
CA TRP A 246 6.84 12.29 -14.76
C TRP A 246 7.43 12.97 -15.99
N GLY A 247 7.95 14.19 -15.85
CA GLY A 247 8.50 14.96 -16.96
C GLY A 247 9.77 14.36 -17.56
N ASP A 248 10.56 13.70 -16.72
CA ASP A 248 11.88 13.17 -17.11
C ASP A 248 11.84 11.67 -17.44
N TYR A 249 10.71 11.00 -17.20
CA TYR A 249 10.58 9.54 -17.30
C TYR A 249 11.71 8.80 -16.57
N ASN A 250 12.12 9.34 -15.41
CA ASN A 250 13.25 8.85 -14.65
C ASN A 250 12.84 8.47 -13.24
N VAL A 251 13.65 7.61 -12.60
CA VAL A 251 13.48 7.17 -11.22
C VAL A 251 14.73 7.58 -10.43
N ALA A 252 14.54 8.37 -9.39
CA ALA A 252 15.60 8.75 -8.47
C ALA A 252 15.63 7.80 -7.27
N LEU A 253 16.80 7.31 -6.89
CA LEU A 253 17.02 6.65 -5.61
C LEU A 253 17.25 7.71 -4.54
N MET A 254 16.43 7.69 -3.50
CA MET A 254 16.45 8.62 -2.39
C MET A 254 16.98 7.92 -1.14
N LYS A 255 17.62 8.68 -0.26
CA LYS A 255 18.10 8.23 1.05
C LYS A 255 17.59 9.20 2.13
N THR A 256 16.91 8.67 3.13
CA THR A 256 16.41 9.44 4.27
C THR A 256 17.06 8.93 5.56
N ASP A 257 17.62 9.82 6.34
CA ASP A 257 18.11 9.50 7.69
C ASP A 257 16.93 9.55 8.67
N LEU A 258 16.55 8.38 9.18
CA LEU A 258 15.40 8.23 10.08
C LEU A 258 15.65 8.79 11.49
N SER A 259 16.89 9.13 11.84
CA SER A 259 17.18 9.81 13.11
C SER A 259 16.79 11.30 13.09
N LEU A 260 16.49 11.85 11.92
CA LEU A 260 16.17 13.27 11.70
C LEU A 260 14.66 13.51 11.42
N VAL A 261 13.82 12.48 11.44
CA VAL A 261 12.39 12.56 11.06
C VAL A 261 11.46 12.12 12.19
#